data_d37791296ca9ea89ad79cb08b1a1ba18
#
_entry.id   d37791296ca9ea89ad79cb08b1a1ba18
#
_cell.length_a   1.000
_cell.length_b   1.000
_cell.length_c   1.000
_cell.angle_alpha   90.00
_cell.angle_beta   90.00
_cell.angle_gamma   90.00
#
_symmetry.space_group_name_H-M   'P 1'
#
loop_
_entity.id
_entity.type
_entity.pdbx_description
1 polymer ?
#
loop_
_entity_poly.entity_id
_entity_poly.type
_entity_poly.pdbx_seq_one_letter_code
_entity_poly.pdbx_strand_id
1 'polypeptide(L)'
;MYSCVNNPDDGYYVCRFSLVAEDDDYETHVSLQEAWVDEGSGRAQRGALLIVHDSGYPPPKASIRQRVAALMGRDDYDVAIAVVTTNRVLFGLVSAIRWIRRTDGQIRFFRDIGQATEWLETSVSRALPGLRHGVKEVLGGTATEVPPT
;
A
#
# COMPACT_ATOMS: atom_id res chain seq x y z
N MET A 1 -11.08 -0.23 -9.92
CA MET A 1 -10.78 1.24 -9.81
C MET A 1 -9.78 1.46 -8.68
N TYR A 2 -8.77 2.24 -8.95
CA TYR A 2 -7.73 2.59 -7.99
C TYR A 2 -7.94 4.02 -7.47
N SER A 3 -7.92 4.18 -6.16
CA SER A 3 -7.98 5.48 -5.52
C SER A 3 -6.95 5.57 -4.39
N CYS A 4 -6.42 6.75 -4.15
CA CYS A 4 -5.41 6.93 -3.10
C CYS A 4 -5.42 8.32 -2.49
N VAL A 5 -4.90 8.37 -1.27
CA VAL A 5 -4.55 9.61 -0.56
C VAL A 5 -3.17 9.41 0.03
N ASN A 6 -2.27 10.34 -0.18
CA ASN A 6 -0.93 10.23 0.38
C ASN A 6 -0.37 11.57 0.83
N ASN A 7 0.63 11.50 1.70
CA ASN A 7 1.39 12.66 2.13
C ASN A 7 2.85 12.24 2.34
N PRO A 8 3.77 12.60 1.41
CA PRO A 8 5.18 12.23 1.54
C PRO A 8 5.87 12.84 2.77
N ASP A 9 5.46 14.03 3.18
CA ASP A 9 6.04 14.73 4.33
C ASP A 9 5.67 14.04 5.65
N ASP A 10 4.42 13.62 5.80
CA ASP A 10 3.96 12.87 6.97
C ASP A 10 4.28 11.37 6.86
N GLY A 11 4.67 10.91 5.68
CA GLY A 11 5.12 9.55 5.47
C GLY A 11 4.01 8.51 5.47
N TYR A 12 2.82 8.83 4.98
CA TYR A 12 1.77 7.84 4.81
C TYR A 12 1.22 7.79 3.38
N TYR A 13 0.67 6.62 3.04
CA TYR A 13 0.00 6.38 1.77
C TYR A 13 -1.16 5.41 2.01
N VAL A 14 -2.36 5.78 1.59
CA VAL A 14 -3.57 4.95 1.67
C VAL A 14 -4.11 4.76 0.27
N CYS A 15 -4.39 3.53 -0.12
CA CYS A 15 -5.00 3.26 -1.41
C CYS A 15 -6.04 2.14 -1.33
N ARG A 16 -6.89 2.08 -2.34
CA ARG A 16 -7.91 1.05 -2.48
C ARG A 16 -8.01 0.59 -3.93
N PHE A 17 -8.04 -0.71 -4.10
CA PHE A 17 -8.44 -1.38 -5.35
C PHE A 17 -9.88 -1.84 -5.20
N SER A 18 -10.81 -1.19 -5.88
CA SER A 18 -12.24 -1.40 -5.68
C SER A 18 -13.02 -1.47 -6.99
N LEU A 19 -14.21 -2.03 -6.91
CA LEU A 19 -15.18 -2.11 -8.01
C LEU A 19 -14.61 -2.84 -9.23
N VAL A 20 -14.79 -2.28 -10.43
CA VAL A 20 -14.31 -2.89 -11.66
C VAL A 20 -12.81 -2.65 -11.82
N ALA A 21 -12.04 -3.72 -12.04
CA ALA A 21 -10.62 -3.61 -12.30
C ALA A 21 -10.36 -2.97 -13.67
N GLU A 22 -9.42 -2.02 -13.70
CA GLU A 22 -8.92 -1.41 -14.92
C GLU A 22 -7.52 -1.92 -15.21
N ASP A 23 -7.15 -2.05 -16.48
CA ASP A 23 -5.91 -2.70 -16.91
C ASP A 23 -4.65 -2.03 -16.34
N ASP A 24 -4.70 -0.73 -16.11
CA ASP A 24 -3.57 0.09 -15.65
C ASP A 24 -3.57 0.40 -14.16
N ASP A 25 -4.53 -0.14 -13.39
CA ASP A 25 -4.62 0.16 -11.94
C ASP A 25 -3.33 -0.19 -11.19
N TYR A 26 -2.77 -1.36 -11.43
CA TYR A 26 -1.53 -1.77 -10.77
C TYR A 26 -0.31 -0.97 -11.24
N GLU A 27 -0.23 -0.62 -12.52
CA GLU A 27 0.85 0.22 -13.03
C GLU A 27 0.81 1.61 -12.42
N THR A 28 -0.38 2.19 -12.33
CA THR A 28 -0.62 3.47 -11.65
C THR A 28 -0.17 3.38 -10.19
N HIS A 29 -0.57 2.32 -9.49
CA HIS A 29 -0.18 2.10 -8.09
C HIS A 29 1.34 2.05 -7.93
N VAL A 30 2.02 1.21 -8.69
CA VAL A 30 3.47 1.04 -8.55
C VAL A 30 4.22 2.31 -8.91
N SER A 31 3.81 3.01 -9.97
CA SER A 31 4.42 4.28 -10.38
C SER A 31 4.28 5.36 -9.29
N LEU A 32 3.12 5.43 -8.66
CA LEU A 32 2.88 6.36 -7.55
C LEU A 32 3.67 5.97 -6.30
N GLN A 33 3.84 4.68 -6.05
CA GLN A 33 4.67 4.19 -4.94
C GLN A 33 6.15 4.54 -5.14
N GLU A 34 6.64 4.35 -6.35
CA GLU A 34 8.02 4.74 -6.69
C GLU A 34 8.24 6.23 -6.48
N ALA A 35 7.31 7.08 -6.97
CA ALA A 35 7.36 8.53 -6.77
C ALA A 35 7.27 8.91 -5.29
N TRP A 36 6.42 8.26 -4.51
CA TRP A 36 6.26 8.52 -3.08
C TRP A 36 7.53 8.20 -2.31
N VAL A 37 8.19 7.10 -2.63
CA VAL A 37 9.49 6.75 -2.04
C VAL A 37 10.54 7.77 -2.43
N ASP A 38 10.60 8.17 -3.70
CA ASP A 38 11.55 9.17 -4.18
C ASP A 38 11.36 10.53 -3.49
N GLU A 39 10.11 10.98 -3.34
CA GLU A 39 9.78 12.23 -2.64
C GLU A 39 10.10 12.16 -1.15
N GLY A 40 10.03 10.96 -0.56
CA GLY A 40 10.34 10.71 0.84
C GLY A 40 11.81 10.40 1.11
N SER A 41 12.68 10.45 0.12
CA SER A 41 14.08 10.04 0.27
C SER A 41 14.85 10.81 1.35
N GLY A 42 14.41 12.00 1.71
CA GLY A 42 15.01 12.77 2.80
C GLY A 42 14.35 12.61 4.17
N ARG A 43 13.30 11.80 4.29
CA ARG A 43 12.60 11.66 5.57
C ARG A 43 13.39 10.75 6.52
N ALA A 44 13.39 11.15 7.80
CA ALA A 44 14.10 10.41 8.85
C ALA A 44 13.22 9.33 9.51
N GLN A 45 11.99 9.13 9.06
CA GLN A 45 11.01 8.25 9.69
C GLN A 45 10.52 7.19 8.71
N ARG A 46 10.22 6.01 9.27
CA ARG A 46 9.62 4.92 8.53
C ARG A 46 8.26 5.32 7.96
N GLY A 47 7.99 4.99 6.71
CA GLY A 47 6.72 5.25 6.06
C GLY A 47 5.66 4.21 6.42
N ALA A 48 4.40 4.57 6.24
CA ALA A 48 3.25 3.70 6.44
C ALA A 48 2.42 3.62 5.16
N LEU A 49 2.18 2.40 4.69
CA LEU A 49 1.36 2.12 3.50
C LEU A 49 0.18 1.24 3.90
N LEU A 50 -1.02 1.71 3.66
CA LEU A 50 -2.25 0.93 3.85
C LEU A 50 -2.88 0.65 2.49
N ILE A 51 -3.04 -0.63 2.17
CA ILE A 51 -3.69 -1.07 0.94
C ILE A 51 -4.99 -1.77 1.29
N VAL A 52 -6.10 -1.25 0.81
CA VAL A 52 -7.41 -1.93 0.86
C VAL A 52 -7.65 -2.59 -0.47
N HIS A 53 -7.77 -3.91 -0.47
CA HIS A 53 -7.94 -4.69 -1.68
C HIS A 53 -9.28 -5.43 -1.60
N ASP A 54 -10.25 -5.00 -2.38
CA ASP A 54 -11.59 -5.60 -2.38
C ASP A 54 -11.54 -7.06 -2.87
N SER A 55 -12.39 -7.90 -2.29
CA SER A 55 -12.31 -9.36 -2.46
C SER A 55 -12.47 -9.83 -3.91
N GLY A 56 -13.16 -9.11 -4.74
CA GLY A 56 -13.35 -9.45 -6.16
C GLY A 56 -12.29 -8.91 -7.10
N TYR A 57 -11.32 -8.14 -6.58
CA TYR A 57 -10.30 -7.53 -7.42
C TYR A 57 -9.24 -8.57 -7.81
N PRO A 58 -8.83 -8.66 -9.10
CA PRO A 58 -7.87 -9.67 -9.53
C PRO A 58 -6.46 -9.41 -8.98
N PRO A 59 -5.66 -10.48 -8.80
CA PRO A 59 -4.28 -10.34 -8.36
C PRO A 59 -3.39 -9.69 -9.43
N PRO A 60 -2.25 -9.09 -9.05
CA PRO A 60 -1.33 -8.46 -9.99
C PRO A 60 -0.61 -9.48 -10.88
N LYS A 61 -0.27 -9.06 -12.10
CA LYS A 61 0.53 -9.83 -13.05
C LYS A 61 1.97 -9.99 -12.57
N ALA A 62 2.70 -10.95 -13.16
CA ALA A 62 4.10 -11.21 -12.82
C ALA A 62 4.99 -9.97 -12.98
N SER A 63 4.80 -9.18 -14.04
CA SER A 63 5.57 -7.95 -14.28
C SER A 63 5.38 -6.92 -13.16
N ILE A 64 4.17 -6.79 -12.66
CA ILE A 64 3.87 -5.89 -11.53
C ILE A 64 4.51 -6.43 -10.24
N ARG A 65 4.39 -7.74 -9.98
CA ARG A 65 5.02 -8.35 -8.80
C ARG A 65 6.53 -8.15 -8.80
N GLN A 66 7.17 -8.23 -9.97
CA GLN A 66 8.60 -7.99 -10.12
C GLN A 66 8.98 -6.53 -9.82
N ARG A 67 8.19 -5.58 -10.29
CA ARG A 67 8.40 -4.15 -9.99
C ARG A 67 8.23 -3.86 -8.50
N VAL A 68 7.21 -4.45 -7.86
CA VAL A 68 7.01 -4.31 -6.41
C VAL A 68 8.19 -4.88 -5.64
N ALA A 69 8.66 -6.06 -6.03
CA ALA A 69 9.82 -6.68 -5.39
C ALA A 69 11.08 -5.82 -5.55
N ALA A 70 11.28 -5.23 -6.72
CA ALA A 70 12.41 -4.32 -6.96
C ALA A 70 12.33 -3.05 -6.10
N LEU A 71 11.14 -2.46 -5.98
CA LEU A 71 10.91 -1.29 -5.13
C LEU A 71 11.20 -1.61 -3.66
N MET A 72 10.67 -2.73 -3.15
CA MET A 72 10.88 -3.15 -1.77
C MET A 72 12.32 -3.54 -1.47
N GLY A 73 13.10 -3.88 -2.49
CA GLY A 73 14.52 -4.20 -2.38
C GLY A 73 15.45 -2.99 -2.42
N ARG A 74 14.94 -1.79 -2.63
CA ARG A 74 15.76 -0.56 -2.63
C ARG A 74 16.30 -0.29 -1.22
N ASP A 75 17.52 0.23 -1.14
CA ASP A 75 18.16 0.58 0.13
C ASP A 75 17.43 1.69 0.88
N ASP A 76 16.75 2.57 0.15
CA ASP A 76 15.97 3.68 0.71
C ASP A 76 14.51 3.33 1.02
N TYR A 77 14.11 2.06 0.82
CA TYR A 77 12.74 1.62 1.09
C TYR A 77 12.61 1.15 2.54
N ASP A 78 12.00 1.99 3.37
CA ASP A 78 11.69 1.68 4.76
C ASP A 78 10.23 2.01 5.04
N VAL A 79 9.35 1.04 4.77
CA VAL A 79 7.89 1.22 4.81
C VAL A 79 7.25 0.02 5.50
N ALA A 80 6.38 0.29 6.47
CA ALA A 80 5.48 -0.73 7.02
C ALA A 80 4.23 -0.81 6.13
N ILE A 81 3.87 -2.00 5.71
CA ILE A 81 2.76 -2.24 4.77
C ILE A 81 1.67 -3.06 5.45
N ALA A 82 0.47 -2.50 5.53
CA ALA A 82 -0.72 -3.22 5.94
C ALA A 82 -1.63 -3.46 4.73
N VAL A 83 -2.01 -4.70 4.50
CA VAL A 83 -2.93 -5.08 3.42
C VAL A 83 -4.23 -5.57 4.04
N VAL A 84 -5.33 -4.87 3.76
CA VAL A 84 -6.66 -5.24 4.21
C VAL A 84 -7.38 -5.96 3.07
N THR A 85 -7.57 -7.26 3.21
CA THR A 85 -8.20 -8.08 2.17
C THR A 85 -8.74 -9.38 2.74
N THR A 86 -9.72 -9.95 2.05
CA THR A 86 -10.19 -11.32 2.28
C THR A 86 -9.78 -12.29 1.16
N ASN A 87 -9.02 -11.81 0.16
CA ASN A 87 -8.60 -12.60 -0.99
C ASN A 87 -7.40 -13.49 -0.64
N ARG A 88 -7.63 -14.81 -0.57
CA ARG A 88 -6.59 -15.80 -0.22
C ARG A 88 -5.49 -15.92 -1.26
N VAL A 89 -5.78 -15.67 -2.53
CA VAL A 89 -4.77 -15.69 -3.60
C VAL A 89 -3.76 -14.58 -3.40
N LEU A 90 -4.23 -13.40 -3.01
CA LEU A 90 -3.35 -12.28 -2.70
C LEU A 90 -2.44 -12.58 -1.51
N PHE A 91 -2.96 -13.25 -0.48
CA PHE A 91 -2.13 -13.72 0.65
C PHE A 91 -0.95 -14.58 0.17
N GLY A 92 -1.22 -15.55 -0.71
CA GLY A 92 -0.18 -16.44 -1.24
C GLY A 92 0.89 -15.70 -2.05
N LEU A 93 0.49 -14.76 -2.90
CA LEU A 93 1.41 -13.97 -3.71
C LEU A 93 2.33 -13.10 -2.88
N VAL A 94 1.80 -12.41 -1.87
CA VAL A 94 2.60 -11.55 -1.01
C VAL A 94 3.50 -12.39 -0.09
N SER A 95 3.03 -13.54 0.36
CA SER A 95 3.86 -14.47 1.13
C SER A 95 5.07 -14.93 0.32
N ALA A 96 4.90 -15.18 -0.97
CA ALA A 96 6.02 -15.53 -1.86
C ALA A 96 7.02 -14.37 -2.00
N ILE A 97 6.56 -13.13 -2.15
CA ILE A 97 7.42 -11.95 -2.20
C ILE A 97 8.21 -11.79 -0.90
N ARG A 98 7.55 -11.94 0.26
CA ARG A 98 8.18 -11.87 1.58
C ARG A 98 9.30 -12.91 1.71
N TRP A 99 9.04 -14.14 1.27
CA TRP A 99 10.00 -15.23 1.34
C TRP A 99 11.25 -14.93 0.50
N ILE A 100 11.07 -14.42 -0.72
CA ILE A 100 12.17 -14.07 -1.63
C ILE A 100 13.02 -12.92 -1.08
N ARG A 101 12.40 -11.92 -0.45
CA ARG A 101 13.05 -10.67 -0.03
C ARG A 101 13.38 -10.60 1.45
N ARG A 102 13.01 -11.58 2.24
CA ARG A 102 13.17 -11.59 3.71
C ARG A 102 12.65 -10.31 4.36
N THR A 103 11.48 -9.87 3.95
CA THR A 103 10.85 -8.63 4.43
C THR A 103 9.96 -8.88 5.65
N ASP A 104 10.31 -9.86 6.48
CA ASP A 104 9.56 -10.20 7.69
C ASP A 104 9.39 -8.98 8.59
N GLY A 105 8.16 -8.72 9.00
CA GLY A 105 7.81 -7.57 9.82
C GLY A 105 7.48 -6.29 9.04
N GLN A 106 7.70 -6.24 7.72
CA GLN A 106 7.34 -5.08 6.92
C GLN A 106 5.95 -5.16 6.33
N ILE A 107 5.43 -6.36 6.07
CA ILE A 107 4.09 -6.57 5.48
C ILE A 107 3.26 -7.42 6.43
N ARG A 108 2.04 -6.98 6.68
CA ARG A 108 1.07 -7.76 7.44
C ARG A 108 -0.32 -7.64 6.84
N PHE A 109 -1.07 -8.74 6.88
CA PHE A 109 -2.44 -8.81 6.40
C PHE A 109 -3.45 -8.65 7.52
N PHE A 110 -4.56 -7.98 7.20
CA PHE A 110 -5.66 -7.75 8.12
C PHE A 110 -6.98 -7.93 7.40
N ARG A 111 -8.01 -8.30 8.16
CA ARG A 111 -9.41 -8.25 7.72
C ARG A 111 -10.11 -7.00 8.22
N ASP A 112 -9.57 -6.36 9.24
CA ASP A 112 -10.14 -5.19 9.91
C ASP A 112 -9.23 -3.98 9.73
N ILE A 113 -9.80 -2.88 9.21
CA ILE A 113 -9.05 -1.65 8.93
C ILE A 113 -8.55 -0.99 10.21
N GLY A 114 -9.34 -1.04 11.29
CA GLY A 114 -8.93 -0.48 12.58
C GLY A 114 -7.67 -1.15 13.10
N GLN A 115 -7.62 -2.48 13.05
CA GLN A 115 -6.44 -3.24 13.46
C GLN A 115 -5.23 -2.94 12.56
N ALA A 116 -5.45 -2.80 11.27
CA ALA A 116 -4.40 -2.45 10.31
C ALA A 116 -3.79 -1.08 10.63
N THR A 117 -4.64 -0.09 10.91
CA THR A 117 -4.21 1.26 11.26
C THR A 117 -3.43 1.30 12.56
N GLU A 118 -3.90 0.59 13.59
CA GLU A 118 -3.19 0.47 14.87
C GLU A 118 -1.81 -0.17 14.70
N TRP A 119 -1.73 -1.24 13.91
CA TRP A 119 -0.46 -1.91 13.65
C TRP A 119 0.52 -0.98 12.93
N LEU A 120 0.05 -0.20 11.94
CA LEU A 120 0.89 0.77 11.23
C LEU A 120 1.42 1.84 12.17
N GLU A 121 0.57 2.43 13.00
CA GLU A 121 0.98 3.46 13.97
C GLU A 121 1.99 2.91 14.98
N THR A 122 1.81 1.68 15.43
CA THR A 122 2.78 1.00 16.29
C THR A 122 4.10 0.75 15.56
N SER A 123 4.05 0.30 14.32
CA SER A 123 5.23 -0.01 13.51
C SER A 123 6.09 1.21 13.21
N VAL A 124 5.47 2.38 13.05
CA VAL A 124 6.18 3.64 12.80
C VAL A 124 6.40 4.46 14.07
N SER A 125 5.89 3.99 15.20
CA SER A 125 6.03 4.62 16.53
C SER A 125 5.51 6.06 16.60
N ARG A 126 4.40 6.34 15.89
CA ARG A 126 3.74 7.65 15.92
C ARG A 126 2.28 7.55 15.50
N ALA A 127 1.46 8.49 15.94
CA ALA A 127 0.08 8.64 15.47
C ALA A 127 0.07 9.16 14.03
N LEU A 128 -0.88 8.69 13.24
CA LEU A 128 -1.06 9.06 11.84
C LEU A 128 -2.50 9.56 11.60
N PRO A 129 -2.86 10.76 12.09
CA PRO A 129 -4.23 11.27 11.93
C PRO A 129 -4.59 11.46 10.45
N GLY A 130 -3.65 11.86 9.61
CA GLY A 130 -3.86 11.98 8.17
C GLY A 130 -4.14 10.64 7.51
N LEU A 131 -3.48 9.56 7.93
CA LEU A 131 -3.76 8.21 7.45
C LEU A 131 -5.18 7.79 7.82
N ARG A 132 -5.62 8.03 9.05
CA ARG A 132 -6.98 7.72 9.51
C ARG A 132 -8.03 8.49 8.72
N HIS A 133 -7.78 9.74 8.42
CA HIS A 133 -8.64 10.57 7.57
C HIS A 133 -8.65 10.03 6.13
N GLY A 134 -7.50 9.69 5.59
CA GLY A 134 -7.37 9.10 4.26
C GLY A 134 -8.12 7.78 4.10
N VAL A 135 -8.14 6.94 5.14
CA VAL A 135 -8.95 5.71 5.16
C VAL A 135 -10.43 6.04 4.96
N LYS A 136 -10.95 7.03 5.66
CA LYS A 136 -12.35 7.46 5.51
C LYS A 136 -12.63 7.95 4.09
N GLU A 137 -11.72 8.69 3.50
CA GLU A 137 -11.85 9.19 2.13
C GLU A 137 -11.90 8.05 1.11
N VAL A 138 -10.97 7.11 1.14
CA VAL A 138 -10.94 6.00 0.16
C VAL A 138 -12.13 5.05 0.33
N LEU A 139 -12.62 4.86 1.55
CA LEU A 139 -13.81 4.03 1.81
C LEU A 139 -15.10 4.74 1.47
N GLY A 140 -15.17 6.05 1.72
CA GLY A 140 -16.35 6.86 1.46
C GLY A 140 -16.54 7.25 0.00
N GLY A 141 -15.59 6.90 -0.89
CA GLY A 141 -15.64 7.30 -2.29
C GLY A 141 -15.36 8.78 -2.54
N THR A 142 -14.78 9.48 -1.56
CA THR A 142 -14.41 10.89 -1.67
C THR A 142 -12.97 11.09 -2.11
N ALA A 143 -12.17 10.03 -2.15
CA ALA A 143 -10.80 10.07 -2.64
C ALA A 143 -10.79 10.44 -4.13
N THR A 144 -9.85 11.27 -4.51
CA THR A 144 -9.67 11.63 -5.92
C THR A 144 -9.20 10.38 -6.68
N GLU A 145 -9.91 10.05 -7.75
CA GLU A 145 -9.47 9.01 -8.67
C GLU A 145 -8.16 9.46 -9.30
N VAL A 146 -7.15 8.59 -9.22
CA VAL A 146 -5.86 8.91 -9.83
C VAL A 146 -5.96 8.65 -11.32
N PRO A 147 -5.80 9.68 -12.18
CA PRO A 147 -5.85 9.45 -13.62
C PRO A 147 -4.67 8.57 -14.04
N PRO A 148 -4.86 7.68 -15.02
CA PRO A 148 -3.76 6.90 -15.58
C PRO A 148 -2.72 7.86 -16.18
N THR A 149 -1.48 7.63 -15.81
CA THR A 149 -0.35 8.39 -16.34
C THR A 149 0.25 7.73 -17.54
#